data_b0fee850cb2b82e18f3204e3bb2c268a
#
_entry.id   b0fee850cb2b82e18f3204e3bb2c268a
#
_cell.length_a   1.000
_cell.length_b   1.000
_cell.length_c   1.000
_cell.angle_alpha   90.00
_cell.angle_beta   90.00
_cell.angle_gamma   90.00
#
_symmetry.space_group_name_H-M   'P 1'
#
loop_
_entity.id
_entity.type
_entity.pdbx_description
1 polymer ?
#
loop_
_entity_poly.entity_id
_entity_poly.type
_entity_poly.pdbx_seq_one_letter_code
_entity_poly.pdbx_strand_id
1 'polypeptide(L)'
;MKWLLNTLERVGRKRIVLDRQSNEPYLERYYVFLRDRKRFPFNVFLHKFLKSDPDNVHDHPWPYATLILKGGYYEWTPNFDSQGTKIGETRHWRGPGHFRICSATSYHRIELKPGVDCWTLFMPGRQQREWGFLVDNNWVHSDTYLTQRASNGR
;
A
#
# COMPACT_ATOMS: atom_id res chain seq x y z
N MET A 1 -11.24 -19.02 -6.63
CA MET A 1 -10.34 -18.22 -5.75
C MET A 1 -9.87 -18.99 -4.52
N LYS A 2 -10.73 -19.58 -3.70
CA LYS A 2 -10.33 -20.34 -2.48
C LYS A 2 -9.26 -21.42 -2.74
N TRP A 3 -9.42 -22.24 -3.79
CA TRP A 3 -8.43 -23.27 -4.14
C TRP A 3 -7.03 -22.69 -4.41
N LEU A 4 -6.95 -21.61 -5.20
CA LEU A 4 -5.67 -20.92 -5.48
C LEU A 4 -5.01 -20.40 -4.20
N LEU A 5 -5.77 -19.75 -3.33
CA LEU A 5 -5.27 -19.23 -2.05
C LEU A 5 -4.72 -20.34 -1.16
N ASN A 6 -5.46 -21.43 -1.00
CA ASN A 6 -5.03 -22.59 -0.23
C ASN A 6 -3.75 -23.22 -0.81
N THR A 7 -3.64 -23.28 -2.14
CA THR A 7 -2.43 -23.79 -2.81
C THR A 7 -1.23 -22.88 -2.54
N LEU A 8 -1.38 -21.55 -2.72
CA LEU A 8 -0.32 -20.59 -2.46
C LEU A 8 0.12 -20.61 -0.99
N GLU A 9 -0.80 -20.74 -0.05
CA GLU A 9 -0.50 -20.84 1.38
C GLU A 9 0.26 -22.14 1.70
N ARG A 10 -0.21 -23.27 1.18
CA ARG A 10 0.42 -24.60 1.37
C ARG A 10 1.88 -24.65 0.87
N VAL A 11 2.18 -23.97 -0.22
CA VAL A 11 3.54 -23.89 -0.77
C VAL A 11 4.37 -22.71 -0.22
N GLY A 12 3.93 -22.10 0.88
CA GLY A 12 4.65 -21.03 1.58
C GLY A 12 4.70 -19.73 0.80
N ARG A 13 3.72 -19.45 -0.05
CA ARG A 13 3.62 -18.21 -0.85
C ARG A 13 2.66 -17.18 -0.25
N LYS A 14 2.31 -17.30 1.02
CA LYS A 14 1.57 -16.32 1.80
C LYS A 14 2.50 -15.64 2.80
N ARG A 15 2.34 -14.33 2.97
CA ARG A 15 2.96 -13.54 4.03
C ARG A 15 1.92 -12.63 4.65
N ILE A 16 1.87 -12.57 5.96
CA ILE A 16 1.14 -11.55 6.70
C ILE A 16 2.09 -10.36 6.88
N VAL A 17 1.68 -9.21 6.40
CA VAL A 17 2.34 -7.93 6.66
C VAL A 17 1.67 -7.33 7.88
N LEU A 18 2.46 -7.02 8.89
CA LEU A 18 1.97 -6.42 10.12
C LEU A 18 1.93 -4.90 10.00
N ASP A 19 0.97 -4.31 10.68
CA ASP A 19 0.93 -2.89 10.96
C ASP A 19 2.15 -2.52 11.81
N ARG A 20 2.85 -1.49 11.41
CA ARG A 20 4.10 -1.07 12.04
C ARG A 20 3.92 -0.41 13.41
N GLN A 21 2.70 -0.02 13.75
CA GLN A 21 2.38 0.62 15.04
C GLN A 21 1.85 -0.40 16.04
N SER A 22 0.74 -1.08 15.68
CA SER A 22 0.05 -2.00 16.55
C SER A 22 0.62 -3.42 16.52
N ASN A 23 1.50 -3.71 15.57
CA ASN A 23 2.00 -5.06 15.29
C ASN A 23 0.88 -6.09 14.98
N GLU A 24 -0.30 -5.61 14.60
CA GLU A 24 -1.44 -6.42 14.19
C GLU A 24 -1.40 -6.71 12.69
N PRO A 25 -2.08 -7.77 12.22
CA PRO A 25 -2.21 -8.06 10.80
C PRO A 25 -2.84 -6.88 10.03
N TYR A 26 -2.08 -6.33 9.10
CA TYR A 26 -2.50 -5.23 8.21
C TYR A 26 -2.93 -5.74 6.84
N LEU A 27 -2.15 -6.67 6.26
CA LEU A 27 -2.29 -7.11 4.89
C LEU A 27 -1.86 -8.57 4.73
N GLU A 28 -2.71 -9.40 4.12
CA GLU A 28 -2.28 -10.69 3.59
C GLU A 28 -1.76 -10.52 2.17
N ARG A 29 -0.52 -10.94 1.93
CA ARG A 29 0.13 -10.93 0.60
C ARG A 29 0.36 -12.34 0.11
N TYR A 30 -0.13 -12.62 -1.08
CA TYR A 30 0.12 -13.88 -1.79
C TYR A 30 1.02 -13.60 -2.99
N TYR A 31 2.13 -14.34 -3.09
CA TYR A 31 3.10 -14.23 -4.18
C TYR A 31 2.60 -15.05 -5.38
N VAL A 32 1.96 -14.38 -6.33
CA VAL A 32 1.37 -15.03 -7.51
C VAL A 32 2.45 -15.40 -8.53
N PHE A 33 3.44 -14.50 -8.74
CA PHE A 33 4.46 -14.68 -9.77
C PHE A 33 5.81 -15.10 -9.18
N LEU A 34 6.55 -14.22 -8.51
CA LEU A 34 7.85 -14.54 -7.91
C LEU A 34 7.80 -14.44 -6.38
N ARG A 35 8.45 -15.38 -5.70
CA ARG A 35 8.65 -15.31 -4.24
C ARG A 35 9.78 -14.34 -3.89
N ASP A 36 10.87 -14.38 -4.65
CA ASP A 36 12.00 -13.46 -4.57
C ASP A 36 12.27 -12.90 -5.96
N ARG A 37 12.39 -11.54 -6.06
CA ARG A 37 12.52 -10.88 -7.36
C ARG A 37 13.84 -10.13 -7.55
N LYS A 38 14.91 -10.46 -6.87
CA LYS A 38 16.17 -9.69 -6.84
C LYS A 38 16.65 -9.15 -8.19
N ARG A 39 16.28 -9.77 -9.32
CA ARG A 39 16.71 -9.37 -10.66
C ARG A 39 15.58 -9.10 -11.64
N PHE A 40 14.33 -9.33 -11.27
CA PHE A 40 13.20 -9.17 -12.20
C PHE A 40 12.58 -7.76 -12.09
N PRO A 41 12.18 -7.12 -13.21
CA PRO A 41 11.76 -5.73 -13.21
C PRO A 41 10.40 -5.50 -12.56
N PHE A 42 9.57 -6.52 -12.37
CA PHE A 42 8.27 -6.43 -11.72
C PHE A 42 7.94 -7.70 -10.92
N ASN A 43 6.90 -7.64 -10.12
CA ASN A 43 6.29 -8.81 -9.48
C ASN A 43 4.76 -8.71 -9.56
N VAL A 44 4.07 -9.77 -9.14
CA VAL A 44 2.61 -9.81 -9.06
C VAL A 44 2.21 -10.40 -7.72
N PHE A 45 1.47 -9.62 -6.94
CA PHE A 45 0.92 -10.00 -5.65
C PHE A 45 -0.60 -9.95 -5.68
N LEU A 46 -1.23 -10.90 -5.01
CA LEU A 46 -2.61 -10.75 -4.60
C LEU A 46 -2.61 -10.27 -3.14
N HIS A 47 -3.26 -9.15 -2.87
CA HIS A 47 -3.38 -8.57 -1.55
C HIS A 47 -4.81 -8.70 -1.03
N LYS A 48 -4.95 -9.04 0.25
CA LYS A 48 -6.17 -8.84 1.02
C LYS A 48 -5.87 -7.83 2.12
N PHE A 49 -6.47 -6.66 2.04
CA PHE A 49 -6.36 -5.65 3.09
C PHE A 49 -7.23 -6.04 4.28
N LEU A 50 -6.67 -5.95 5.48
CA LEU A 50 -7.31 -6.27 6.76
C LEU A 50 -7.58 -5.01 7.59
N LYS A 51 -6.80 -3.95 7.38
CA LYS A 51 -6.89 -2.66 8.07
C LYS A 51 -6.67 -1.51 7.10
N SER A 52 -7.17 -0.33 7.45
CA SER A 52 -6.81 0.95 6.83
C SER A 52 -5.36 1.30 7.13
N ASP A 53 -4.76 2.16 6.30
CA ASP A 53 -3.48 2.77 6.63
C ASP A 53 -3.64 3.64 7.88
N PRO A 54 -2.87 3.40 8.94
CA PRO A 54 -2.96 4.17 10.17
C PRO A 54 -2.22 5.52 10.07
N ASP A 55 -1.45 5.70 9.00
CA ASP A 55 -0.44 6.74 8.84
C ASP A 55 -0.88 7.87 7.91
N ASN A 56 -0.01 8.87 7.78
CA ASN A 56 -0.11 9.93 6.80
C ASN A 56 -0.02 9.37 5.38
N VAL A 57 -0.35 10.20 4.39
CA VAL A 57 -0.12 9.85 2.99
C VAL A 57 1.36 9.55 2.76
N HIS A 58 1.64 8.50 2.02
CA HIS A 58 2.98 7.99 1.77
C HIS A 58 3.18 7.70 0.28
N ASP A 59 4.43 7.68 -0.14
CA ASP A 59 4.84 7.26 -1.47
C ASP A 59 5.41 5.83 -1.46
N HIS A 60 5.96 5.37 -2.59
CA HIS A 60 6.50 4.03 -2.72
C HIS A 60 7.91 4.03 -3.30
N PRO A 61 8.75 3.01 -3.01
CA PRO A 61 10.07 2.93 -3.59
C PRO A 61 10.07 2.53 -5.08
N TRP A 62 8.91 2.19 -5.63
CA TRP A 62 8.70 1.75 -7.01
C TRP A 62 7.43 2.33 -7.63
N PRO A 63 7.37 2.50 -8.95
CA PRO A 63 6.10 2.64 -9.66
C PRO A 63 5.32 1.33 -9.54
N TYR A 64 4.00 1.40 -9.56
CA TYR A 64 3.18 0.22 -9.44
C TYR A 64 1.89 0.34 -10.24
N ALA A 65 1.32 -0.82 -10.58
CA ALA A 65 -0.08 -0.90 -11.01
C ALA A 65 -0.90 -1.67 -9.98
N THR A 66 -2.17 -1.31 -9.86
CA THR A 66 -3.12 -2.01 -8.99
C THR A 66 -4.46 -2.17 -9.67
N LEU A 67 -5.10 -3.33 -9.46
CA LEU A 67 -6.45 -3.65 -9.92
C LEU A 67 -7.27 -4.13 -8.72
N ILE A 68 -8.40 -3.47 -8.45
CA ILE A 68 -9.34 -3.92 -7.42
C ILE A 68 -10.13 -5.11 -7.95
N LEU A 69 -10.05 -6.26 -7.28
CA LEU A 69 -10.74 -7.48 -7.67
C LEU A 69 -12.08 -7.66 -6.96
N LYS A 70 -12.12 -7.28 -5.67
CA LYS A 70 -13.33 -7.42 -4.82
C LYS A 70 -13.31 -6.36 -3.73
N GLY A 71 -14.50 -5.92 -3.31
CA GLY A 71 -14.69 -4.94 -2.25
C GLY A 71 -14.31 -3.54 -2.73
N GLY A 72 -13.29 -2.97 -2.15
CA GLY A 72 -12.78 -1.65 -2.48
C GLY A 72 -12.31 -0.89 -1.24
N TYR A 73 -11.76 0.28 -1.47
CA TYR A 73 -11.30 1.19 -0.42
C TYR A 73 -11.51 2.64 -0.86
N TYR A 74 -11.49 3.53 0.11
CA TYR A 74 -11.27 4.95 -0.16
C TYR A 74 -9.78 5.22 -0.22
N GLU A 75 -9.37 5.91 -1.26
CA GLU A 75 -8.01 6.40 -1.43
C GLU A 75 -7.99 7.90 -1.19
N TRP A 76 -7.16 8.31 -0.27
CA TRP A 76 -6.88 9.71 0.00
C TRP A 76 -5.63 10.13 -0.74
N THR A 77 -5.70 11.20 -1.50
CA THR A 77 -4.57 11.79 -2.22
C THR A 77 -4.40 13.25 -1.83
N PRO A 78 -3.17 13.75 -1.62
CA PRO A 78 -2.95 15.14 -1.28
C PRO A 78 -3.24 16.06 -2.47
N ASN A 79 -3.78 17.24 -2.17
CA ASN A 79 -3.91 18.34 -3.10
C ASN A 79 -2.80 19.34 -2.81
N PHE A 80 -2.18 19.86 -3.88
CA PHE A 80 -1.11 20.84 -3.76
C PHE A 80 -1.52 22.14 -4.46
N ASP A 81 -1.08 23.27 -3.93
CA ASP A 81 -1.17 24.55 -4.60
C ASP A 81 -0.08 24.70 -5.68
N SER A 82 -0.03 25.87 -6.33
CA SER A 82 0.96 26.17 -7.36
C SER A 82 2.41 26.26 -6.86
N GLN A 83 2.60 26.36 -5.55
CA GLN A 83 3.92 26.39 -4.88
C GLN A 83 4.35 25.02 -4.36
N GLY A 84 3.51 23.98 -4.54
CA GLY A 84 3.78 22.64 -4.05
C GLY A 84 3.45 22.42 -2.58
N THR A 85 2.71 23.34 -1.95
CA THR A 85 2.25 23.21 -0.57
C THR A 85 0.98 22.37 -0.54
N LYS A 86 0.92 21.38 0.34
CA LYS A 86 -0.30 20.58 0.55
C LYS A 86 -1.39 21.44 1.18
N ILE A 87 -2.49 21.61 0.47
CA ILE A 87 -3.64 22.43 0.88
C ILE A 87 -4.85 21.59 1.34
N GLY A 88 -4.75 20.26 1.26
CA GLY A 88 -5.82 19.35 1.66
C GLY A 88 -5.63 17.95 1.10
N GLU A 89 -6.67 17.12 1.24
CA GLU A 89 -6.73 15.78 0.66
C GLU A 89 -8.07 15.56 -0.02
N THR A 90 -8.04 14.82 -1.12
CA THR A 90 -9.25 14.36 -1.80
C THR A 90 -9.44 12.86 -1.59
N ARG A 91 -10.68 12.49 -1.26
CA ARG A 91 -11.10 11.12 -1.02
C ARG A 91 -11.79 10.54 -2.24
N HIS A 92 -11.27 9.45 -2.78
CA HIS A 92 -11.83 8.76 -3.95
C HIS A 92 -12.21 7.33 -3.63
N TRP A 93 -13.42 6.91 -3.98
CA TRP A 93 -13.78 5.51 -3.93
C TRP A 93 -13.11 4.73 -5.07
N ARG A 94 -12.44 3.62 -4.71
CA ARG A 94 -11.84 2.68 -5.64
C ARG A 94 -12.54 1.33 -5.47
N GLY A 95 -13.43 1.01 -6.39
CA GLY A 95 -14.23 -0.22 -6.38
C GLY A 95 -13.71 -1.31 -7.31
N PRO A 96 -14.40 -2.46 -7.38
CA PRO A 96 -14.02 -3.58 -8.26
C PRO A 96 -13.90 -3.16 -9.73
N GLY A 97 -12.85 -3.65 -10.41
CA GLY A 97 -12.51 -3.28 -11.79
C GLY A 97 -11.69 -2.00 -11.92
N HIS A 98 -11.52 -1.21 -10.85
CA HIS A 98 -10.69 -0.01 -10.90
C HIS A 98 -9.23 -0.38 -11.06
N PHE A 99 -8.64 0.07 -12.16
CA PHE A 99 -7.22 -0.12 -12.50
C PHE A 99 -6.48 1.21 -12.45
N ARG A 100 -5.28 1.22 -11.88
CA ARG A 100 -4.41 2.39 -11.82
C ARG A 100 -2.95 2.02 -12.08
N ILE A 101 -2.23 2.97 -12.69
CA ILE A 101 -0.77 2.99 -12.75
C ILE A 101 -0.31 4.24 -12.00
N CYS A 102 0.58 4.04 -11.05
CA CYS A 102 1.11 5.09 -10.17
C CYS A 102 2.63 5.18 -10.28
N SER A 103 3.15 6.41 -10.26
CA SER A 103 4.59 6.63 -10.13
C SER A 103 5.08 6.31 -8.71
N ALA A 104 6.39 6.17 -8.54
CA ALA A 104 6.99 6.00 -7.22
C ALA A 104 6.78 7.23 -6.32
N THR A 105 6.52 8.41 -6.91
CA THR A 105 6.28 9.67 -6.19
C THR A 105 4.80 9.96 -5.92
N SER A 106 3.89 9.05 -6.29
CA SER A 106 2.46 9.22 -6.06
C SER A 106 2.14 9.00 -4.58
N TYR A 107 1.71 10.04 -3.90
CA TYR A 107 1.26 9.97 -2.50
C TYR A 107 -0.16 9.45 -2.39
N HIS A 108 -0.38 8.55 -1.46
CA HIS A 108 -1.72 8.12 -1.07
C HIS A 108 -1.77 7.51 0.34
N ARG A 109 -2.97 7.31 0.85
CA ARG A 109 -3.28 6.40 1.95
C ARG A 109 -4.62 5.71 1.68
N ILE A 110 -4.77 4.50 2.22
CA ILE A 110 -5.94 3.65 2.02
C ILE A 110 -6.80 3.65 3.29
N GLU A 111 -8.10 3.86 3.10
CA GLU A 111 -9.12 3.72 4.14
C GLU A 111 -10.11 2.63 3.72
N LEU A 112 -10.18 1.53 4.47
CA LEU A 112 -11.16 0.47 4.23
C LEU A 112 -12.55 0.91 4.67
N LYS A 113 -13.54 0.51 3.90
CA LYS A 113 -14.94 0.59 4.33
C LYS A 113 -15.21 -0.49 5.38
N PRO A 114 -15.81 -0.17 6.53
CA PRO A 114 -16.14 -1.16 7.56
C PRO A 114 -16.92 -2.36 7.01
N GLY A 115 -16.51 -3.57 7.39
CA GLY A 115 -17.17 -4.82 6.99
C GLY A 115 -16.95 -5.25 5.53
N VAL A 116 -16.08 -4.56 4.79
CA VAL A 116 -15.80 -4.89 3.38
C VAL A 116 -14.39 -5.42 3.21
N ASP A 117 -14.26 -6.68 2.84
CA ASP A 117 -12.98 -7.25 2.41
C ASP A 117 -12.52 -6.61 1.11
N CYS A 118 -11.32 -6.09 1.07
CA CYS A 118 -10.71 -5.55 -0.14
C CYS A 118 -9.59 -6.45 -0.67
N TRP A 119 -9.76 -6.89 -1.92
CA TRP A 119 -8.79 -7.70 -2.64
C TRP A 119 -8.26 -6.95 -3.85
N THR A 120 -6.94 -6.91 -4.00
CA THR A 120 -6.29 -6.24 -5.13
C THR A 120 -5.23 -7.12 -5.75
N LEU A 121 -5.06 -7.00 -7.06
CA LEU A 121 -3.86 -7.44 -7.75
C LEU A 121 -2.89 -6.25 -7.76
N PHE A 122 -1.71 -6.44 -7.17
CA PHE A 122 -0.69 -5.39 -7.04
C PHE A 122 0.57 -5.80 -7.80
N MET A 123 1.03 -4.91 -8.66
CA MET A 123 2.14 -5.15 -9.57
C MET A 123 3.22 -4.08 -9.39
N PRO A 124 4.15 -4.26 -8.43
CA PRO A 124 5.26 -3.31 -8.24
C PRO A 124 6.30 -3.44 -9.35
N GLY A 125 6.75 -2.32 -9.85
CA GLY A 125 7.87 -2.19 -10.77
C GLY A 125 9.24 -2.24 -10.08
N ARG A 126 10.33 -1.92 -10.80
CA ARG A 126 11.69 -1.85 -10.24
C ARG A 126 11.77 -0.74 -9.19
N GLN A 127 12.52 -0.99 -8.10
CA GLN A 127 12.83 0.04 -7.12
C GLN A 127 13.63 1.17 -7.78
N GLN A 128 13.22 2.41 -7.52
CA GLN A 128 13.79 3.63 -8.09
C GLN A 128 14.31 4.60 -7.04
N ARG A 129 13.78 4.51 -5.81
CA ARG A 129 14.06 5.46 -4.72
C ARG A 129 13.79 4.83 -3.35
N GLU A 130 14.14 5.52 -2.30
CA GLU A 130 13.61 5.32 -0.97
C GLU A 130 12.19 5.88 -0.89
N TRP A 131 11.41 5.46 0.10
CA TRP A 131 10.03 5.88 0.29
C TRP A 131 9.81 6.54 1.65
N GLY A 132 8.75 7.30 1.76
CA GLY A 132 8.47 8.06 2.97
C GLY A 132 7.05 8.59 3.04
N PHE A 133 6.84 9.43 4.03
CA PHE A 133 5.57 10.05 4.38
C PHE A 133 5.61 11.55 4.12
N LEU A 134 4.45 12.12 3.79
CA LEU A 134 4.28 13.56 3.71
C LEU A 134 3.75 14.08 5.05
N VAL A 135 4.61 14.76 5.80
CA VAL A 135 4.33 15.32 7.14
C VAL A 135 4.57 16.83 7.09
N ASP A 136 3.57 17.62 7.38
CA ASP A 136 3.67 19.11 7.41
C ASP A 136 4.39 19.68 6.17
N ASN A 137 3.99 19.22 4.98
CA ASN A 137 4.58 19.54 3.67
C ASN A 137 6.01 19.06 3.43
N ASN A 138 6.60 18.31 4.35
CA ASN A 138 7.93 17.74 4.19
C ASN A 138 7.86 16.23 3.90
N TRP A 139 8.70 15.77 2.96
CA TRP A 139 8.92 14.36 2.80
C TRP A 139 9.83 13.85 3.92
N VAL A 140 9.35 12.88 4.68
CA VAL A 140 10.08 12.25 5.79
C VAL A 140 10.33 10.79 5.44
N HIS A 141 11.59 10.37 5.46
CA HIS A 141 11.98 8.98 5.20
C HIS A 141 11.22 8.02 6.12
N SER A 142 10.83 6.86 5.59
CA SER A 142 10.00 5.89 6.31
C SER A 142 10.58 5.47 7.66
N ASP A 143 11.88 5.20 7.75
CA ASP A 143 12.50 4.77 9.01
C ASP A 143 12.51 5.90 10.06
N THR A 144 12.78 7.15 9.63
CA THR A 144 12.73 8.32 10.51
C THR A 144 11.32 8.54 11.04
N TYR A 145 10.32 8.52 10.16
CA TYR A 145 8.92 8.68 10.54
C TYR A 145 8.46 7.63 11.55
N LEU A 146 8.75 6.37 11.28
CA LEU A 146 8.32 5.26 12.14
C LEU A 146 9.04 5.26 13.49
N THR A 147 10.32 5.66 13.54
CA THR A 147 11.08 5.78 14.79
C THR A 147 10.53 6.91 15.66
N GLN A 148 10.30 8.10 15.08
CA GLN A 148 9.73 9.25 15.79
C GLN A 148 8.34 8.94 16.36
N ARG A 149 7.50 8.25 15.59
CA ARG A 149 6.16 7.89 16.01
C ARG A 149 6.15 6.85 17.14
N ALA A 150 7.06 5.89 17.11
CA ALA A 150 7.23 4.91 18.19
C ALA A 150 7.67 5.56 19.52
N SER A 151 8.41 6.68 19.46
CA SER A 151 8.83 7.44 20.63
C SER A 151 7.73 8.33 21.21
N ASN A 152 6.82 8.83 20.36
CA ASN A 152 5.73 9.73 20.76
C ASN A 152 4.45 8.99 21.22
N GLY A 153 4.39 7.68 21.05
CA GLY A 153 3.27 6.81 21.45
C GLY A 153 3.46 6.07 22.76
N ARG A 154 4.49 6.45 23.54
CA ARG A 154 4.74 5.92 24.88
C ARG A 154 4.33 6.89 25.98
#